data_6af7b127dba85a56e242ff4c3e4459dc
#
_entry.id   6af7b127dba85a56e242ff4c3e4459dc
#
_cell.length_a   1.000
_cell.length_b   1.000
_cell.length_c   1.000
_cell.angle_alpha   90.00
_cell.angle_beta   90.00
_cell.angle_gamma   90.00
#
_symmetry.space_group_name_H-M   'P 1'
#
loop_
_entity.id
_entity.type
_entity.pdbx_description
1 polymer ?
#
loop_
_entity_poly.entity_id
_entity_poly.type
_entity_poly.pdbx_seq_one_letter_code
_entity_poly.pdbx_strand_id
1 'polypeptide(L)'
;MALSTLFLILRALALGLSYFGLCAAAKNAFKLNRFIAPYFCACSIICVLMLSGMLHVLKYGFYLLYIGGFASLAVCAALRLRQRRLSLRRSDVFLIAVGALLLAGIIWRLYPSYLHQTDDFAHWSVAARHLLETDAFPDASARSITFQSYPLGVTVFIYYVCRTLGNAEGLWMIAQNLLYIPLFMPILAHVRGNRKWTLPVLSALFLVLFKHTRPMESMYVDWLLSFFGFGAVAAILYYRDDSKRAMLAALPGVIAVTLTKNSGFFFALIAACTLAITVAGQKNRRAAFASLLICMAASVGAYLLWSLHVKLTFPAALETKHAISLSAYAERFNSKDLSVMVLAFKKMVLRWLRPDFYQIQALLFIIIGYLTMCLTARRHPQMRAHLKPARQAFLLILIAYAVWYAMLYATYIFSMQPSEARGLAAYDRYNSTGLLLVEGLSLIVLVDFFARDGLEPRVQPTVLCAVAIAAILLTSAWVKPGEYHYWFYPELTQRRLERCDFRQTTFDFMQESEMPADGCYLVCAGNTSKDTFRDVYGQAFFDAKFELHSRDITIAGRITEEDGVDSYLYGTLDEKQYVEDPFPLIAEDLESFDAIIVLEEDPVFDEKLAAVLADHAGDFPLIYP
;
A
#
# COMPACT_ATOMS: atom_id res chain seq x y z
N MET A 1 -21.64 2.27 -24.35
CA MET A 1 -20.50 1.43 -23.98
C MET A 1 -19.24 1.67 -24.84
N ALA A 2 -19.24 1.52 -26.17
CA ALA A 2 -18.03 1.72 -26.99
C ALA A 2 -17.43 3.15 -26.93
N LEU A 3 -18.25 4.19 -26.88
CA LEU A 3 -17.80 5.58 -26.82
C LEU A 3 -17.16 5.93 -25.47
N SER A 4 -17.73 5.47 -24.36
CA SER A 4 -17.19 5.66 -23.01
C SER A 4 -15.83 4.97 -22.83
N THR A 5 -15.68 3.76 -23.37
CA THR A 5 -14.40 3.03 -23.39
C THR A 5 -13.34 3.76 -24.21
N LEU A 6 -13.71 4.31 -25.37
CA LEU A 6 -12.78 5.10 -26.21
C LEU A 6 -12.30 6.34 -25.45
N PHE A 7 -13.19 7.07 -24.77
CA PHE A 7 -12.80 8.24 -23.96
C PHE A 7 -11.87 7.86 -22.81
N LEU A 8 -12.10 6.72 -22.14
CA LEU A 8 -11.20 6.24 -21.10
C LEU A 8 -9.80 5.94 -21.64
N ILE A 9 -9.71 5.28 -22.79
CA ILE A 9 -8.44 5.00 -23.46
C ILE A 9 -7.72 6.29 -23.80
N LEU A 10 -8.41 7.28 -24.39
CA LEU A 10 -7.81 8.56 -24.73
C LEU A 10 -7.29 9.32 -23.50
N ARG A 11 -8.04 9.32 -22.39
CA ARG A 11 -7.61 9.90 -21.12
C ARG A 11 -6.37 9.17 -20.56
N ALA A 12 -6.35 7.84 -20.62
CA ALA A 12 -5.20 7.05 -20.18
C ALA A 12 -3.95 7.34 -21.02
N LEU A 13 -4.10 7.44 -22.34
CA LEU A 13 -3.01 7.84 -23.24
C LEU A 13 -2.51 9.26 -22.93
N ALA A 14 -3.42 10.21 -22.71
CA ALA A 14 -3.06 11.58 -22.36
C ALA A 14 -2.29 11.63 -21.03
N LEU A 15 -2.75 10.93 -20.00
CA LEU A 15 -2.05 10.82 -18.71
C LEU A 15 -0.64 10.21 -18.90
N GLY A 16 -0.55 9.11 -19.67
CA GLY A 16 0.72 8.47 -19.99
C GLY A 16 1.69 9.38 -20.71
N LEU A 17 1.22 10.16 -21.70
CA LEU A 17 2.04 11.15 -22.42
C LEU A 17 2.52 12.27 -21.50
N SER A 18 1.64 12.80 -20.64
CA SER A 18 2.01 13.80 -19.63
C SER A 18 3.09 13.27 -18.69
N TYR A 19 2.88 12.08 -18.10
CA TYR A 19 3.86 11.44 -17.22
C TYR A 19 5.20 11.18 -17.92
N PHE A 20 5.16 10.69 -19.16
CA PHE A 20 6.37 10.51 -19.97
C PHE A 20 7.11 11.82 -20.21
N GLY A 21 6.40 12.93 -20.42
CA GLY A 21 6.97 14.27 -20.55
C GLY A 21 7.72 14.70 -19.27
N LEU A 22 7.12 14.50 -18.09
CA LEU A 22 7.79 14.74 -16.80
C LEU A 22 9.08 13.91 -16.68
N CYS A 23 9.02 12.62 -17.02
CA CYS A 23 10.17 11.74 -17.00
C CYS A 23 11.28 12.19 -17.96
N ALA A 24 10.91 12.64 -19.14
CA ALA A 24 11.86 13.16 -20.14
C ALA A 24 12.52 14.46 -19.65
N ALA A 25 11.76 15.35 -19.03
CA ALA A 25 12.27 16.58 -18.43
C ALA A 25 13.24 16.27 -17.28
N ALA A 26 12.85 15.44 -16.34
CA ALA A 26 13.69 15.05 -15.21
C ALA A 26 14.99 14.38 -15.68
N LYS A 27 14.89 13.47 -16.65
CA LYS A 27 16.07 12.85 -17.27
C LYS A 27 17.03 13.87 -17.85
N ASN A 28 16.54 14.87 -18.58
CA ASN A 28 17.38 15.86 -19.25
C ASN A 28 17.91 16.92 -18.30
N ALA A 29 17.05 17.48 -17.42
CA ALA A 29 17.41 18.55 -16.49
C ALA A 29 18.41 18.05 -15.42
N PHE A 30 18.14 16.89 -14.85
CA PHE A 30 18.95 16.34 -13.75
C PHE A 30 19.93 15.25 -14.21
N LYS A 31 20.02 14.98 -15.51
CA LYS A 31 20.88 13.94 -16.11
C LYS A 31 20.65 12.56 -15.48
N LEU A 32 19.39 12.25 -15.17
CA LEU A 32 19.02 10.97 -14.58
C LEU A 32 19.03 9.83 -15.60
N ASN A 33 19.30 8.62 -15.12
CA ASN A 33 19.11 7.41 -15.92
C ASN A 33 17.64 7.25 -16.30
N ARG A 34 17.37 6.71 -17.50
CA ARG A 34 16.02 6.51 -18.02
C ARG A 34 15.12 5.60 -17.16
N PHE A 35 15.70 4.76 -16.33
CA PHE A 35 14.98 3.89 -15.40
C PHE A 35 14.84 4.50 -14.00
N ILE A 36 15.66 5.52 -13.67
CA ILE A 36 15.55 6.25 -12.39
C ILE A 36 14.62 7.45 -12.52
N ALA A 37 14.52 8.07 -13.70
CA ALA A 37 13.65 9.21 -13.93
C ALA A 37 12.16 8.93 -13.62
N PRO A 38 11.56 7.76 -13.96
CA PRO A 38 10.19 7.45 -13.57
C PRO A 38 10.01 7.35 -12.04
N TYR A 39 10.94 6.72 -11.33
CA TYR A 39 10.93 6.70 -9.87
C TYR A 39 10.92 8.10 -9.28
N PHE A 40 11.87 8.93 -9.73
CA PHE A 40 11.98 10.33 -9.31
C PHE A 40 10.67 11.09 -9.56
N CYS A 41 10.07 10.95 -10.75
CA CYS A 41 8.83 11.65 -11.11
C CYS A 41 7.64 11.17 -10.28
N ALA A 42 7.44 9.87 -10.08
CA ALA A 42 6.35 9.34 -9.27
C ALA A 42 6.43 9.87 -7.83
N CYS A 43 7.62 9.83 -7.23
CA CYS A 43 7.84 10.38 -5.89
C CYS A 43 7.67 11.91 -5.85
N SER A 44 8.13 12.63 -6.89
CA SER A 44 7.95 14.08 -6.96
C SER A 44 6.48 14.49 -7.13
N ILE A 45 5.67 13.73 -7.87
CA ILE A 45 4.22 13.93 -7.97
C ILE A 45 3.60 13.86 -6.58
N ILE A 46 3.94 12.84 -5.79
CA ILE A 46 3.46 12.70 -4.41
C ILE A 46 3.86 13.93 -3.58
N CYS A 47 5.13 14.33 -3.62
CA CYS A 47 5.62 15.47 -2.85
C CYS A 47 4.90 16.78 -3.22
N VAL A 48 4.73 17.05 -4.52
CA VAL A 48 4.07 18.27 -5.02
C VAL A 48 2.60 18.27 -4.62
N LEU A 49 1.89 17.17 -4.79
CA LEU A 49 0.46 17.10 -4.46
C LEU A 49 0.21 17.12 -2.96
N MET A 50 1.06 16.47 -2.16
CA MET A 50 0.99 16.58 -0.69
C MET A 50 1.15 18.04 -0.24
N LEU A 51 2.15 18.74 -0.78
CA LEU A 51 2.35 20.16 -0.47
C LEU A 51 1.16 21.01 -0.95
N SER A 52 0.69 20.79 -2.18
CA SER A 52 -0.46 21.51 -2.74
C SER A 52 -1.75 21.27 -1.95
N GLY A 53 -1.97 20.03 -1.47
CA GLY A 53 -3.11 19.71 -0.62
C GLY A 53 -3.06 20.40 0.74
N MET A 54 -1.90 20.37 1.41
CA MET A 54 -1.70 21.09 2.68
C MET A 54 -1.85 22.62 2.54
N LEU A 55 -1.61 23.15 1.35
CA LEU A 55 -1.80 24.59 1.02
C LEU A 55 -3.21 24.89 0.47
N HIS A 56 -4.14 23.92 0.49
CA HIS A 56 -5.52 24.05 -0.04
C HIS A 56 -5.59 24.41 -1.53
N VAL A 57 -4.58 24.00 -2.31
CA VAL A 57 -4.50 24.23 -3.76
C VAL A 57 -4.26 22.93 -4.55
N LEU A 58 -4.79 21.80 -4.07
CA LEU A 58 -4.58 20.46 -4.63
C LEU A 58 -4.87 20.39 -6.13
N LYS A 59 -6.00 20.95 -6.55
CA LYS A 59 -6.42 21.01 -7.96
C LYS A 59 -5.40 21.71 -8.85
N TYR A 60 -4.82 22.81 -8.39
CA TYR A 60 -3.80 23.54 -9.16
C TYR A 60 -2.48 22.78 -9.19
N GLY A 61 -2.13 22.06 -8.11
CA GLY A 61 -0.99 21.14 -8.11
C GLY A 61 -1.14 20.04 -9.16
N PHE A 62 -2.34 19.47 -9.32
CA PHE A 62 -2.63 18.52 -10.39
C PHE A 62 -2.43 19.14 -11.79
N TYR A 63 -3.02 20.30 -12.07
CA TYR A 63 -2.88 20.95 -13.37
C TYR A 63 -1.43 21.34 -13.67
N LEU A 64 -0.67 21.81 -12.67
CA LEU A 64 0.75 22.10 -12.81
C LEU A 64 1.52 20.87 -13.32
N LEU A 65 1.28 19.70 -12.73
CA LEU A 65 1.94 18.46 -13.12
C LEU A 65 1.44 17.95 -14.46
N TYR A 66 0.13 17.94 -14.67
CA TYR A 66 -0.49 17.39 -15.88
C TYR A 66 -0.15 18.21 -17.13
N ILE A 67 -0.36 19.53 -17.09
CA ILE A 67 -0.03 20.44 -18.19
C ILE A 67 1.48 20.59 -18.34
N GLY A 68 2.21 20.69 -17.22
CA GLY A 68 3.67 20.72 -17.20
C GLY A 68 4.30 19.51 -17.87
N GLY A 69 3.65 18.34 -17.74
CA GLY A 69 4.05 17.12 -18.43
C GLY A 69 3.94 17.25 -19.97
N PHE A 70 2.85 17.76 -20.47
CA PHE A 70 2.69 18.01 -21.93
C PHE A 70 3.66 19.07 -22.44
N ALA A 71 3.81 20.18 -21.72
CA ALA A 71 4.78 21.22 -22.09
C ALA A 71 6.21 20.65 -22.13
N SER A 72 6.57 19.84 -21.14
CA SER A 72 7.86 19.15 -21.08
C SER A 72 8.05 18.17 -22.24
N LEU A 73 7.00 17.42 -22.60
CA LEU A 73 7.03 16.51 -23.75
C LEU A 73 7.27 17.28 -25.05
N ALA A 74 6.54 18.38 -25.26
CA ALA A 74 6.67 19.22 -26.45
C ALA A 74 8.10 19.80 -26.60
N VAL A 75 8.65 20.35 -25.50
CA VAL A 75 10.02 20.88 -25.49
C VAL A 75 11.04 19.76 -25.76
N CYS A 76 10.92 18.62 -25.10
CA CYS A 76 11.84 17.50 -25.33
C CYS A 76 11.75 16.93 -26.74
N ALA A 77 10.54 16.86 -27.32
CA ALA A 77 10.33 16.44 -28.71
C ALA A 77 10.95 17.44 -29.72
N ALA A 78 10.72 18.74 -29.52
CA ALA A 78 11.30 19.78 -30.36
C ALA A 78 12.84 19.74 -30.37
N LEU A 79 13.45 19.58 -29.17
CA LEU A 79 14.91 19.45 -29.03
C LEU A 79 15.45 18.21 -29.75
N ARG A 80 14.75 17.06 -29.69
CA ARG A 80 15.17 15.81 -30.36
C ARG A 80 15.01 15.89 -31.88
N LEU A 81 13.92 16.50 -32.38
CA LEU A 81 13.70 16.72 -33.79
C LEU A 81 14.82 17.61 -34.37
N ARG A 82 15.16 18.69 -33.66
CA ARG A 82 16.26 19.58 -34.06
C ARG A 82 17.62 18.84 -34.13
N GLN A 83 17.83 17.84 -33.25
CA GLN A 83 19.05 17.04 -33.24
C GLN A 83 19.01 15.83 -34.18
N ARG A 84 17.92 15.60 -34.93
CA ARG A 84 17.69 14.44 -35.82
C ARG A 84 17.93 13.08 -35.11
N ARG A 85 17.68 12.99 -33.79
CA ARG A 85 17.95 11.80 -32.97
C ARG A 85 16.67 11.07 -32.55
N LEU A 86 15.81 10.75 -33.50
CA LEU A 86 14.66 9.87 -33.26
C LEU A 86 15.04 8.45 -33.71
N SER A 87 15.51 7.64 -32.79
CA SER A 87 15.66 6.19 -33.01
C SER A 87 15.14 5.42 -31.81
N LEU A 88 14.12 4.60 -32.02
CA LEU A 88 13.67 3.59 -31.07
C LEU A 88 14.59 2.38 -31.19
N ARG A 89 15.23 2.00 -30.08
CA ARG A 89 16.05 0.78 -30.03
C ARG A 89 15.12 -0.43 -29.86
N ARG A 90 15.45 -1.58 -30.43
CA ARG A 90 14.68 -2.84 -30.26
C ARG A 90 14.45 -3.19 -28.78
N SER A 91 15.40 -2.84 -27.89
CA SER A 91 15.24 -3.02 -26.44
C SER A 91 14.14 -2.13 -25.82
N ASP A 92 13.91 -0.96 -26.41
CA ASP A 92 12.89 -0.04 -25.91
C ASP A 92 11.50 -0.54 -26.30
N VAL A 93 11.38 -1.09 -27.51
CA VAL A 93 10.15 -1.76 -27.99
C VAL A 93 9.80 -2.97 -27.09
N PHE A 94 10.80 -3.79 -26.76
CA PHE A 94 10.60 -4.93 -25.86
C PHE A 94 10.12 -4.50 -24.47
N LEU A 95 10.74 -3.47 -23.87
CA LEU A 95 10.33 -2.94 -22.56
C LEU A 95 8.92 -2.35 -22.58
N ILE A 96 8.59 -1.64 -23.66
CA ILE A 96 7.24 -1.09 -23.88
C ILE A 96 6.22 -2.24 -23.97
N ALA A 97 6.53 -3.29 -24.74
CA ALA A 97 5.64 -4.44 -24.89
C ALA A 97 5.42 -5.17 -23.56
N VAL A 98 6.48 -5.42 -22.78
CA VAL A 98 6.34 -6.04 -21.46
C VAL A 98 5.57 -5.14 -20.50
N GLY A 99 5.85 -3.83 -20.50
CA GLY A 99 5.09 -2.86 -19.69
C GLY A 99 3.61 -2.82 -20.07
N ALA A 100 3.29 -2.88 -21.36
CA ALA A 100 1.91 -2.93 -21.85
C ALA A 100 1.19 -4.22 -21.45
N LEU A 101 1.88 -5.38 -21.49
CA LEU A 101 1.33 -6.65 -21.02
C LEU A 101 1.06 -6.65 -19.51
N LEU A 102 1.99 -6.11 -18.71
CA LEU A 102 1.78 -5.96 -17.26
C LEU A 102 0.59 -5.04 -16.97
N LEU A 103 0.52 -3.91 -17.65
CA LEU A 103 -0.59 -2.97 -17.53
C LEU A 103 -1.93 -3.61 -17.93
N ALA A 104 -1.95 -4.33 -19.05
CA ALA A 104 -3.16 -5.05 -19.50
C ALA A 104 -3.61 -6.09 -18.46
N GLY A 105 -2.68 -6.83 -17.87
CA GLY A 105 -2.99 -7.79 -16.79
C GLY A 105 -3.55 -7.11 -15.53
N ILE A 106 -2.97 -5.98 -15.10
CA ILE A 106 -3.45 -5.19 -13.98
C ILE A 106 -4.88 -4.67 -14.26
N ILE A 107 -5.10 -4.08 -15.44
CA ILE A 107 -6.41 -3.55 -15.83
C ILE A 107 -7.44 -4.67 -15.91
N TRP A 108 -7.11 -5.76 -16.58
CA TRP A 108 -8.02 -6.92 -16.74
C TRP A 108 -8.47 -7.47 -15.39
N ARG A 109 -7.56 -7.52 -14.42
CA ARG A 109 -7.85 -8.06 -13.08
C ARG A 109 -8.60 -7.09 -12.19
N LEU A 110 -8.23 -5.81 -12.20
CA LEU A 110 -8.67 -4.85 -11.19
C LEU A 110 -9.83 -3.96 -11.66
N TYR A 111 -9.99 -3.75 -12.97
CA TYR A 111 -11.04 -2.87 -13.49
C TYR A 111 -12.46 -3.26 -13.05
N PRO A 112 -12.84 -4.57 -13.07
CA PRO A 112 -14.17 -5.00 -12.60
C PRO A 112 -14.21 -5.25 -11.09
N SER A 113 -13.18 -4.82 -10.35
CA SER A 113 -13.04 -5.17 -8.93
C SER A 113 -13.59 -4.09 -8.03
N TYR A 114 -14.18 -4.54 -6.93
CA TYR A 114 -14.63 -3.68 -5.82
C TYR A 114 -13.72 -3.87 -4.62
N LEU A 115 -13.72 -2.88 -3.74
CA LEU A 115 -13.02 -2.94 -2.46
C LEU A 115 -13.67 -3.99 -1.56
N HIS A 116 -12.88 -4.63 -0.69
CA HIS A 116 -13.37 -5.68 0.19
C HIS A 116 -12.57 -5.83 1.49
N GLN A 117 -11.60 -4.93 1.74
CA GLN A 117 -10.80 -4.99 2.95
C GLN A 117 -11.23 -3.91 3.95
N THR A 118 -11.26 -4.26 5.22
CA THR A 118 -11.70 -3.38 6.31
C THR A 118 -11.01 -2.00 6.33
N ASP A 119 -9.67 -1.98 6.19
CA ASP A 119 -8.91 -0.72 6.21
C ASP A 119 -9.15 0.13 4.94
N ASP A 120 -9.65 -0.47 3.86
CA ASP A 120 -10.01 0.26 2.65
C ASP A 120 -11.18 1.20 2.98
N PHE A 121 -12.24 0.68 3.60
CA PHE A 121 -13.44 1.45 3.98
C PHE A 121 -13.21 2.34 5.19
N ALA A 122 -12.30 1.98 6.07
CA ALA A 122 -12.00 2.80 7.24
C ALA A 122 -11.17 4.04 6.89
N HIS A 123 -10.30 3.98 5.88
CA HIS A 123 -9.38 5.08 5.62
C HIS A 123 -9.00 5.28 4.15
N TRP A 124 -8.37 4.26 3.51
CA TRP A 124 -7.65 4.49 2.25
C TRP A 124 -8.55 4.90 1.09
N SER A 125 -9.66 4.20 0.91
CA SER A 125 -10.61 4.52 -0.17
C SER A 125 -11.44 5.75 0.15
N VAL A 126 -11.83 5.93 1.40
CA VAL A 126 -12.58 7.12 1.86
C VAL A 126 -11.77 8.37 1.57
N ALA A 127 -10.48 8.36 1.89
CA ALA A 127 -9.60 9.46 1.58
C ALA A 127 -9.45 9.67 0.06
N ALA A 128 -9.30 8.61 -0.74
CA ALA A 128 -9.19 8.73 -2.19
C ALA A 128 -10.46 9.31 -2.83
N ARG A 129 -11.63 8.85 -2.40
CA ARG A 129 -12.92 9.35 -2.82
C ARG A 129 -13.08 10.83 -2.46
N HIS A 130 -12.80 11.20 -1.22
CA HIS A 130 -12.88 12.58 -0.76
C HIS A 130 -12.02 13.52 -1.62
N LEU A 131 -10.75 13.15 -1.90
CA LEU A 131 -9.87 13.96 -2.74
C LEU A 131 -10.42 14.14 -4.17
N LEU A 132 -11.03 13.10 -4.73
CA LEU A 132 -11.59 13.12 -6.10
C LEU A 132 -12.87 13.93 -6.20
N GLU A 133 -13.70 13.95 -5.17
CA GLU A 133 -14.96 14.67 -5.12
C GLU A 133 -14.78 16.15 -4.78
N THR A 134 -13.85 16.46 -3.87
CA THR A 134 -13.71 17.83 -3.34
C THR A 134 -12.54 18.61 -3.91
N ASP A 135 -11.58 17.94 -4.58
CA ASP A 135 -10.28 18.53 -4.97
C ASP A 135 -9.49 19.12 -3.75
N ALA A 136 -9.76 18.63 -2.52
CA ALA A 136 -9.21 19.12 -1.26
C ALA A 136 -8.79 17.99 -0.32
N PHE A 137 -7.93 18.28 0.64
CA PHE A 137 -7.64 17.35 1.73
C PHE A 137 -8.82 17.32 2.71
N PRO A 138 -9.03 16.15 3.37
CA PRO A 138 -10.07 16.02 4.40
C PRO A 138 -9.84 17.00 5.54
N ASP A 139 -10.93 17.53 6.05
CA ASP A 139 -10.98 18.39 7.23
C ASP A 139 -11.93 17.82 8.29
N ALA A 140 -12.27 18.63 9.28
CA ALA A 140 -13.15 18.23 10.38
C ALA A 140 -14.57 17.81 9.92
N SER A 141 -14.99 18.17 8.71
CA SER A 141 -16.27 17.76 8.13
C SER A 141 -16.20 16.34 7.53
N ALA A 142 -15.01 15.89 7.13
CA ALA A 142 -14.77 14.57 6.56
C ALA A 142 -14.70 13.50 7.67
N ARG A 143 -15.80 13.27 8.33
CA ARG A 143 -15.91 12.49 9.56
C ARG A 143 -15.81 10.98 9.37
N SER A 144 -15.92 10.50 8.14
CA SER A 144 -15.80 9.07 7.78
C SER A 144 -14.36 8.56 7.80
N ILE A 145 -13.35 9.43 7.94
CA ILE A 145 -11.93 9.04 7.93
C ILE A 145 -11.49 8.66 9.33
N THR A 146 -11.22 7.38 9.56
CA THR A 146 -10.84 6.85 10.88
C THR A 146 -9.41 7.22 11.28
N PHE A 147 -8.45 7.21 10.33
CA PHE A 147 -7.02 7.43 10.65
C PHE A 147 -6.54 8.80 10.18
N GLN A 148 -7.07 9.86 10.77
CA GLN A 148 -6.78 11.26 10.39
C GLN A 148 -5.29 11.62 10.42
N SER A 149 -4.51 10.96 11.28
CA SER A 149 -3.06 11.18 11.40
C SER A 149 -2.24 10.53 10.29
N TYR A 150 -2.82 9.62 9.48
CA TYR A 150 -2.08 8.95 8.42
C TYR A 150 -1.85 9.88 7.23
N PRO A 151 -0.60 9.98 6.76
CA PRO A 151 -0.30 10.79 5.58
C PRO A 151 -0.91 10.20 4.31
N LEU A 152 -1.32 11.05 3.38
CA LEU A 152 -2.06 10.71 2.18
C LEU A 152 -1.18 10.50 0.92
N GLY A 153 0.12 10.16 1.08
CA GLY A 153 1.06 10.13 -0.02
C GLY A 153 0.67 9.23 -1.20
N VAL A 154 0.21 8.01 -0.95
CA VAL A 154 -0.30 7.13 -2.02
C VAL A 154 -1.64 7.63 -2.53
N THR A 155 -2.50 8.13 -1.66
CA THR A 155 -3.83 8.63 -2.00
C THR A 155 -3.76 9.83 -2.97
N VAL A 156 -2.79 10.74 -2.81
CA VAL A 156 -2.61 11.84 -3.78
C VAL A 156 -2.08 11.34 -5.12
N PHE A 157 -1.35 10.22 -5.17
CA PHE A 157 -0.98 9.61 -6.44
C PHE A 157 -2.20 8.97 -7.13
N ILE A 158 -3.08 8.33 -6.36
CA ILE A 158 -4.38 7.84 -6.86
C ILE A 158 -5.19 9.01 -7.40
N TYR A 159 -5.28 10.11 -6.67
CA TYR A 159 -5.91 11.33 -7.14
C TYR A 159 -5.31 11.82 -8.46
N TYR A 160 -3.97 11.86 -8.62
CA TYR A 160 -3.32 12.25 -9.87
C TYR A 160 -3.76 11.41 -11.07
N VAL A 161 -3.88 10.11 -10.89
CA VAL A 161 -4.30 9.18 -11.95
C VAL A 161 -5.81 9.27 -12.18
N CYS A 162 -6.60 9.16 -11.15
CA CYS A 162 -8.06 9.02 -11.24
C CYS A 162 -8.77 10.35 -11.51
N ARG A 163 -8.17 11.48 -11.19
CA ARG A 163 -8.68 12.81 -11.62
C ARG A 163 -8.80 12.92 -13.14
N THR A 164 -7.97 12.15 -13.86
CA THR A 164 -8.03 12.06 -15.32
C THR A 164 -8.91 10.89 -15.78
N LEU A 165 -8.80 9.72 -15.14
CA LEU A 165 -9.44 8.50 -15.62
C LEU A 165 -10.90 8.36 -15.18
N GLY A 166 -11.24 8.81 -13.97
CA GLY A 166 -12.57 8.72 -13.39
C GLY A 166 -12.54 8.24 -11.94
N ASN A 167 -13.68 8.36 -11.27
CA ASN A 167 -13.89 8.02 -9.87
C ASN A 167 -14.59 6.66 -9.77
N ALA A 168 -13.81 5.57 -9.72
CA ALA A 168 -14.30 4.21 -9.57
C ALA A 168 -13.27 3.36 -8.82
N GLU A 169 -13.71 2.44 -7.98
CA GLU A 169 -12.87 1.62 -7.10
C GLU A 169 -11.82 0.81 -7.85
N GLY A 170 -12.20 0.16 -8.95
CA GLY A 170 -11.26 -0.56 -9.81
C GLY A 170 -10.17 0.35 -10.37
N LEU A 171 -10.48 1.62 -10.69
CA LEU A 171 -9.50 2.60 -11.14
C LEU A 171 -8.57 3.05 -10.00
N TRP A 172 -9.07 3.17 -8.75
CA TRP A 172 -8.22 3.49 -7.60
C TRP A 172 -7.20 2.38 -7.36
N MET A 173 -7.64 1.12 -7.36
CA MET A 173 -6.74 -0.03 -7.25
C MET A 173 -5.73 -0.09 -8.39
N ILE A 174 -6.16 0.16 -9.64
CA ILE A 174 -5.24 0.27 -10.79
C ILE A 174 -4.22 1.37 -10.56
N ALA A 175 -4.64 2.56 -10.14
CA ALA A 175 -3.77 3.71 -9.89
C ALA A 175 -2.70 3.39 -8.84
N GLN A 176 -3.08 2.75 -7.73
CA GLN A 176 -2.15 2.30 -6.70
C GLN A 176 -1.16 1.28 -7.24
N ASN A 177 -1.64 0.29 -8.01
CA ASN A 177 -0.78 -0.75 -8.56
C ASN A 177 0.16 -0.23 -9.67
N LEU A 178 -0.25 0.81 -10.40
CA LEU A 178 0.66 1.49 -11.34
C LEU A 178 1.90 2.06 -10.65
N LEU A 179 1.82 2.42 -9.37
CA LEU A 179 2.94 2.99 -8.64
C LEU A 179 4.08 1.96 -8.40
N TYR A 180 3.77 0.66 -8.31
CA TYR A 180 4.80 -0.38 -8.19
C TYR A 180 5.81 -0.35 -9.36
N ILE A 181 5.37 -0.03 -10.57
CA ILE A 181 6.21 -0.04 -11.77
C ILE A 181 7.35 1.00 -11.67
N PRO A 182 7.09 2.31 -11.54
CA PRO A 182 8.16 3.30 -11.44
C PRO A 182 9.02 3.11 -10.18
N LEU A 183 8.47 2.62 -9.07
CA LEU A 183 9.24 2.38 -7.85
C LEU A 183 10.23 1.22 -8.01
N PHE A 184 9.94 0.23 -8.84
CA PHE A 184 10.83 -0.89 -9.15
C PHE A 184 11.88 -0.54 -10.23
N MET A 185 11.58 0.38 -11.14
CA MET A 185 12.43 0.67 -12.30
C MET A 185 13.90 1.00 -11.99
N PRO A 186 14.27 1.63 -10.86
CA PRO A 186 15.68 1.87 -10.54
C PRO A 186 16.57 0.61 -10.55
N ILE A 187 16.01 -0.56 -10.24
CA ILE A 187 16.74 -1.84 -10.31
C ILE A 187 17.19 -2.15 -11.73
N LEU A 188 16.38 -1.80 -12.74
CA LEU A 188 16.73 -1.97 -14.15
C LEU A 188 17.94 -1.11 -14.60
N ALA A 189 18.23 -0.02 -13.89
CA ALA A 189 19.41 0.78 -14.17
C ALA A 189 20.71 -0.01 -13.93
N HIS A 190 20.69 -0.94 -12.96
CA HIS A 190 21.85 -1.79 -12.62
C HIS A 190 22.18 -2.85 -13.67
N VAL A 191 21.29 -3.15 -14.59
CA VAL A 191 21.53 -4.06 -15.71
C VAL A 191 22.65 -3.54 -16.66
N ARG A 192 22.97 -2.23 -16.60
CA ARG A 192 24.13 -1.58 -17.27
C ARG A 192 24.30 -1.90 -18.75
N GLY A 193 23.21 -2.14 -19.46
CA GLY A 193 23.25 -2.47 -20.91
C GLY A 193 23.42 -3.96 -21.20
N ASN A 194 23.68 -4.82 -20.23
CA ASN A 194 23.63 -6.26 -20.40
C ASN A 194 22.18 -6.73 -20.51
N ARG A 195 21.65 -6.68 -21.73
CA ARG A 195 20.21 -6.93 -22.01
C ARG A 195 19.73 -8.32 -21.61
N LYS A 196 20.64 -9.27 -21.46
CA LYS A 196 20.32 -10.63 -21.01
C LYS A 196 19.70 -10.65 -19.60
N TRP A 197 19.98 -9.62 -18.76
CA TRP A 197 19.45 -9.48 -17.41
C TRP A 197 18.12 -8.73 -17.31
N THR A 198 17.68 -8.08 -18.38
CA THR A 198 16.42 -7.30 -18.36
C THR A 198 15.22 -8.20 -18.11
N LEU A 199 15.11 -9.31 -18.82
CA LEU A 199 14.00 -10.26 -18.64
C LEU A 199 13.97 -10.88 -17.23
N PRO A 200 15.10 -11.38 -16.68
CA PRO A 200 15.19 -11.83 -15.29
C PRO A 200 14.66 -10.83 -14.25
N VAL A 201 15.10 -9.58 -14.37
CA VAL A 201 14.68 -8.52 -13.41
C VAL A 201 13.18 -8.21 -13.55
N LEU A 202 12.66 -8.13 -14.78
CA LEU A 202 11.22 -7.95 -15.02
C LEU A 202 10.40 -9.14 -14.53
N SER A 203 10.94 -10.37 -14.69
CA SER A 203 10.30 -11.56 -14.16
C SER A 203 10.24 -11.55 -12.64
N ALA A 204 11.28 -11.02 -11.96
CA ALA A 204 11.25 -10.84 -10.51
C ALA A 204 10.14 -9.85 -10.08
N LEU A 205 9.96 -8.74 -10.80
CA LEU A 205 8.83 -7.83 -10.54
C LEU A 205 7.49 -8.55 -10.71
N PHE A 206 7.33 -9.25 -11.83
CA PHE A 206 6.10 -10.00 -12.10
C PHE A 206 5.82 -11.02 -11.00
N LEU A 207 6.82 -11.78 -10.57
CA LEU A 207 6.68 -12.76 -9.49
C LEU A 207 6.29 -12.12 -8.17
N VAL A 208 6.90 -10.98 -7.82
CA VAL A 208 6.55 -10.25 -6.60
C VAL A 208 5.09 -9.82 -6.66
N LEU A 209 4.66 -9.19 -7.73
CA LEU A 209 3.27 -8.74 -7.89
C LEU A 209 2.30 -9.92 -7.95
N PHE A 210 2.69 -11.02 -8.59
CA PHE A 210 1.84 -12.19 -8.77
C PHE A 210 1.73 -13.07 -7.51
N LYS A 211 2.83 -13.23 -6.77
CA LYS A 211 2.87 -14.00 -5.51
C LYS A 211 1.92 -13.41 -4.45
N HIS A 212 1.70 -12.13 -4.53
CA HIS A 212 1.05 -11.36 -3.50
C HIS A 212 -0.21 -10.66 -4.05
N THR A 213 -1.18 -11.43 -4.47
CA THR A 213 -2.40 -10.93 -5.11
C THR A 213 -3.32 -10.14 -4.19
N ARG A 214 -3.40 -10.51 -2.91
CA ARG A 214 -4.25 -9.80 -1.94
C ARG A 214 -3.97 -8.31 -1.82
N PRO A 215 -2.69 -7.85 -1.75
CA PRO A 215 -2.40 -6.42 -1.75
C PRO A 215 -2.74 -5.69 -3.04
N MET A 216 -2.81 -6.38 -4.18
CA MET A 216 -3.21 -5.74 -5.43
C MET A 216 -4.70 -5.37 -5.46
N GLU A 217 -5.54 -6.13 -4.76
CA GLU A 217 -6.99 -5.97 -4.68
C GLU A 217 -7.43 -5.21 -3.42
N SER A 218 -6.52 -4.49 -2.80
CA SER A 218 -6.76 -3.64 -1.65
C SER A 218 -6.04 -2.31 -1.82
N MET A 219 -6.44 -1.34 -1.01
CA MET A 219 -5.79 -0.04 -0.94
C MET A 219 -4.65 -0.01 0.10
N TYR A 220 -4.20 -1.17 0.59
CA TYR A 220 -3.11 -1.25 1.55
C TYR A 220 -1.80 -0.70 0.99
N VAL A 221 -1.18 0.20 1.73
CA VAL A 221 0.05 0.88 1.32
C VAL A 221 1.33 0.21 1.83
N ASP A 222 1.20 -0.82 2.66
CA ASP A 222 2.33 -1.41 3.40
C ASP A 222 3.45 -1.90 2.47
N TRP A 223 3.12 -2.56 1.38
CA TRP A 223 4.10 -3.06 0.43
C TRP A 223 4.76 -1.98 -0.40
N LEU A 224 4.04 -0.91 -0.70
CA LEU A 224 4.61 0.24 -1.39
C LEU A 224 5.76 0.84 -0.60
N LEU A 225 5.72 0.79 0.74
CA LEU A 225 6.83 1.25 1.58
C LEU A 225 8.16 0.56 1.21
N SER A 226 8.12 -0.76 0.99
CA SER A 226 9.30 -1.52 0.57
C SER A 226 9.78 -1.13 -0.82
N PHE A 227 8.86 -0.91 -1.75
CA PHE A 227 9.20 -0.45 -3.11
C PHE A 227 9.82 0.96 -3.11
N PHE A 228 9.28 1.88 -2.33
CA PHE A 228 9.91 3.19 -2.12
C PHE A 228 11.33 3.03 -1.57
N GLY A 229 11.49 2.20 -0.53
CA GLY A 229 12.76 1.98 0.15
C GLY A 229 13.83 1.38 -0.77
N PHE A 230 13.57 0.21 -1.37
CA PHE A 230 14.57 -0.41 -2.23
C PHE A 230 14.76 0.35 -3.56
N GLY A 231 13.73 1.05 -4.08
CA GLY A 231 13.86 1.94 -5.23
C GLY A 231 14.82 3.10 -4.96
N ALA A 232 14.72 3.74 -3.78
CA ALA A 232 15.68 4.75 -3.33
C ALA A 232 17.11 4.19 -3.23
N VAL A 233 17.26 3.04 -2.58
CA VAL A 233 18.57 2.35 -2.44
C VAL A 233 19.15 2.02 -3.82
N ALA A 234 18.35 1.50 -4.75
CA ALA A 234 18.81 1.22 -6.11
C ALA A 234 19.28 2.49 -6.82
N ALA A 235 18.55 3.61 -6.70
CA ALA A 235 18.95 4.88 -7.28
C ALA A 235 20.27 5.40 -6.69
N ILE A 236 20.43 5.33 -5.36
CA ILE A 236 21.67 5.72 -4.65
C ILE A 236 22.85 4.88 -5.13
N LEU A 237 22.72 3.56 -5.14
CA LEU A 237 23.80 2.64 -5.50
C LEU A 237 24.18 2.76 -6.98
N TYR A 238 23.23 3.11 -7.85
CA TYR A 238 23.53 3.39 -9.25
C TYR A 238 24.45 4.61 -9.41
N TYR A 239 24.19 5.68 -8.65
CA TYR A 239 24.98 6.92 -8.65
C TYR A 239 26.05 6.96 -7.54
N ARG A 240 26.51 5.82 -7.06
CA ARG A 240 27.45 5.74 -5.93
C ARG A 240 28.75 6.56 -6.11
N ASP A 241 29.14 6.84 -7.36
CA ASP A 241 30.32 7.65 -7.68
C ASP A 241 30.01 9.15 -7.82
N ASP A 242 28.73 9.54 -7.74
CA ASP A 242 28.22 10.92 -7.82
C ASP A 242 27.20 11.17 -6.69
N SER A 243 27.70 11.55 -5.53
CA SER A 243 26.90 11.73 -4.31
C SER A 243 25.79 12.77 -4.45
N LYS A 244 26.02 13.84 -5.22
CA LYS A 244 25.00 14.87 -5.46
C LYS A 244 23.83 14.31 -6.25
N ARG A 245 24.12 13.51 -7.29
CA ARG A 245 23.10 12.89 -8.12
C ARG A 245 22.41 11.74 -7.40
N ALA A 246 23.13 10.97 -6.57
CA ALA A 246 22.57 9.96 -5.70
C ALA A 246 21.53 10.56 -4.74
N MET A 247 21.90 11.66 -4.05
CA MET A 247 21.00 12.37 -3.15
C MET A 247 19.79 12.96 -3.90
N LEU A 248 20.02 13.64 -5.01
CA LEU A 248 18.93 14.21 -5.83
C LEU A 248 17.93 13.14 -6.27
N ALA A 249 18.42 12.00 -6.73
CA ALA A 249 17.58 10.90 -7.24
C ALA A 249 16.76 10.23 -6.13
N ALA A 250 17.28 10.17 -4.89
CA ALA A 250 16.64 9.49 -3.77
C ALA A 250 15.72 10.39 -2.94
N LEU A 251 16.02 11.70 -2.86
CA LEU A 251 15.35 12.63 -1.95
C LEU A 251 13.82 12.66 -2.07
N PRO A 252 13.22 12.74 -3.29
CA PRO A 252 11.75 12.69 -3.41
C PRO A 252 11.16 11.38 -2.88
N GLY A 253 11.86 10.25 -3.06
CA GLY A 253 11.43 8.95 -2.55
C GLY A 253 11.50 8.86 -1.03
N VAL A 254 12.52 9.44 -0.40
CA VAL A 254 12.66 9.53 1.06
C VAL A 254 11.51 10.35 1.66
N ILE A 255 11.14 11.46 1.02
CA ILE A 255 10.00 12.28 1.44
C ILE A 255 8.68 11.53 1.19
N ALA A 256 8.48 10.96 0.01
CA ALA A 256 7.24 10.29 -0.37
C ALA A 256 6.93 9.08 0.52
N VAL A 257 7.94 8.26 0.87
CA VAL A 257 7.73 7.10 1.76
C VAL A 257 7.32 7.54 3.17
N THR A 258 7.87 8.63 3.69
CA THR A 258 7.49 9.20 4.98
C THR A 258 6.05 9.73 4.95
N LEU A 259 5.64 10.34 3.83
CA LEU A 259 4.29 10.85 3.62
C LEU A 259 3.29 9.77 3.18
N THR A 260 3.67 8.50 3.16
CA THR A 260 2.78 7.37 2.85
C THR A 260 2.19 6.75 4.12
N LYS A 261 3.01 6.52 5.13
CA LYS A 261 2.60 5.93 6.42
C LYS A 261 3.67 6.22 7.48
N ASN A 262 3.28 6.25 8.75
CA ASN A 262 4.22 6.52 9.85
C ASN A 262 5.44 5.58 9.86
N SER A 263 5.25 4.29 9.54
CA SER A 263 6.35 3.31 9.40
C SER A 263 7.30 3.60 8.21
N GLY A 264 6.96 4.53 7.33
CA GLY A 264 7.79 4.99 6.22
C GLY A 264 9.14 5.56 6.66
N PHE A 265 9.23 6.08 7.90
CA PHE A 265 10.51 6.55 8.47
C PHE A 265 11.60 5.47 8.47
N PHE A 266 11.26 4.22 8.69
CA PHE A 266 12.22 3.13 8.66
C PHE A 266 12.85 2.99 7.27
N PHE A 267 12.07 3.05 6.22
CA PHE A 267 12.53 2.93 4.83
C PHE A 267 13.32 4.18 4.40
N ALA A 268 12.90 5.35 4.86
CA ALA A 268 13.64 6.60 4.68
C ALA A 268 15.02 6.54 5.35
N LEU A 269 15.10 6.00 6.57
CA LEU A 269 16.37 5.81 7.30
C LEU A 269 17.30 4.84 6.56
N ILE A 270 16.79 3.72 6.03
CA ILE A 270 17.59 2.78 5.24
C ILE A 270 18.19 3.47 4.01
N ALA A 271 17.40 4.25 3.28
CA ALA A 271 17.88 5.01 2.13
C ALA A 271 18.93 6.06 2.54
N ALA A 272 18.68 6.81 3.62
CA ALA A 272 19.60 7.82 4.15
C ALA A 272 20.93 7.19 4.62
N CYS A 273 20.88 6.05 5.34
CA CYS A 273 22.08 5.31 5.75
C CYS A 273 22.85 4.78 4.55
N THR A 274 22.15 4.26 3.52
CA THR A 274 22.78 3.79 2.28
C THR A 274 23.51 4.93 1.58
N LEU A 275 22.91 6.11 1.49
CA LEU A 275 23.54 7.30 0.93
C LEU A 275 24.78 7.70 1.74
N ALA A 276 24.65 7.76 3.07
CA ALA A 276 25.77 8.10 3.95
C ALA A 276 26.96 7.12 3.81
N ILE A 277 26.70 5.81 3.78
CA ILE A 277 27.71 4.78 3.57
C ILE A 277 28.38 4.95 2.19
N THR A 278 27.58 5.21 1.16
CA THR A 278 28.08 5.40 -0.22
C THR A 278 28.99 6.62 -0.30
N VAL A 279 28.60 7.74 0.30
CA VAL A 279 29.41 8.99 0.32
C VAL A 279 30.65 8.81 1.21
N ALA A 280 30.55 8.10 2.33
CA ALA A 280 31.69 7.78 3.18
C ALA A 280 32.74 6.94 2.45
N GLY A 281 32.31 6.04 1.56
CA GLY A 281 33.17 5.26 0.67
C GLY A 281 34.03 6.12 -0.27
N GLN A 282 33.57 7.33 -0.61
CA GLN A 282 34.32 8.34 -1.37
C GLN A 282 35.36 9.12 -0.50
N LYS A 283 35.63 8.65 0.72
CA LYS A 283 36.54 9.27 1.72
C LYS A 283 36.13 10.67 2.18
N ASN A 284 34.90 11.08 1.94
CA ASN A 284 34.35 12.36 2.39
C ASN A 284 33.33 12.17 3.54
N ARG A 285 33.83 11.98 4.75
CA ARG A 285 33.00 11.73 5.94
C ARG A 285 32.06 12.92 6.29
N ARG A 286 32.51 14.17 6.05
CA ARG A 286 31.65 15.36 6.31
C ARG A 286 30.46 15.38 5.35
N ALA A 287 30.68 15.13 4.05
CA ALA A 287 29.61 15.06 3.07
C ALA A 287 28.68 13.87 3.32
N ALA A 288 29.20 12.73 3.81
CA ALA A 288 28.40 11.59 4.22
C ALA A 288 27.43 11.94 5.36
N PHE A 289 27.94 12.58 6.40
CA PHE A 289 27.13 13.03 7.53
C PHE A 289 26.10 14.10 7.10
N ALA A 290 26.51 15.07 6.29
CA ALA A 290 25.61 16.08 5.76
C ALA A 290 24.48 15.44 4.89
N SER A 291 24.80 14.44 4.07
CA SER A 291 23.80 13.74 3.25
C SER A 291 22.78 13.00 4.11
N LEU A 292 23.21 12.33 5.17
CA LEU A 292 22.34 11.69 6.14
C LEU A 292 21.41 12.72 6.79
N LEU A 293 21.98 13.81 7.29
CA LEU A 293 21.22 14.88 7.95
C LEU A 293 20.20 15.52 6.99
N ILE A 294 20.57 15.80 5.75
CA ILE A 294 19.66 16.39 4.74
C ILE A 294 18.49 15.44 4.47
N CYS A 295 18.74 14.15 4.25
CA CYS A 295 17.68 13.18 4.01
C CYS A 295 16.76 13.04 5.23
N MET A 296 17.32 12.94 6.42
CA MET A 296 16.55 12.84 7.66
C MET A 296 15.79 14.12 7.97
N ALA A 297 16.40 15.30 7.79
CA ALA A 297 15.73 16.58 7.97
C ALA A 297 14.58 16.77 6.98
N ALA A 298 14.76 16.35 5.73
CA ALA A 298 13.68 16.39 4.73
C ALA A 298 12.52 15.45 5.09
N SER A 299 12.82 14.23 5.54
CA SER A 299 11.85 13.24 6.00
C SER A 299 11.08 13.75 7.23
N VAL A 300 11.80 14.17 8.27
CA VAL A 300 11.21 14.70 9.50
C VAL A 300 10.45 16.00 9.23
N GLY A 301 11.01 16.91 8.42
CA GLY A 301 10.36 18.16 8.05
C GLY A 301 9.04 17.95 7.31
N ALA A 302 9.02 17.01 6.36
CA ALA A 302 7.80 16.65 5.63
C ALA A 302 6.73 16.08 6.58
N TYR A 303 7.12 15.21 7.50
CA TYR A 303 6.21 14.66 8.51
C TYR A 303 5.71 15.73 9.50
N LEU A 304 6.57 16.64 9.94
CA LEU A 304 6.16 17.73 10.83
C LEU A 304 5.18 18.68 10.14
N LEU A 305 5.38 18.96 8.85
CA LEU A 305 4.42 19.75 8.07
C LEU A 305 3.07 19.04 7.97
N TRP A 306 3.07 17.72 7.73
CA TRP A 306 1.86 16.91 7.76
C TRP A 306 1.19 16.94 9.16
N SER A 307 1.96 16.70 10.22
CA SER A 307 1.45 16.71 11.59
C SER A 307 0.87 18.08 11.98
N LEU A 308 1.50 19.15 11.52
CA LEU A 308 0.99 20.51 11.71
C LEU A 308 -0.34 20.71 10.96
N HIS A 309 -0.42 20.23 9.71
CA HIS A 309 -1.66 20.28 8.94
C HIS A 309 -2.80 19.53 9.65
N VAL A 310 -2.56 18.29 10.10
CA VAL A 310 -3.55 17.52 10.88
C VAL A 310 -4.01 18.26 12.12
N LYS A 311 -3.07 18.84 12.89
CA LYS A 311 -3.39 19.59 14.11
C LYS A 311 -4.22 20.85 13.85
N LEU A 312 -3.99 21.52 12.72
CA LEU A 312 -4.72 22.74 12.36
C LEU A 312 -6.09 22.43 11.78
N THR A 313 -6.24 21.25 11.16
CA THR A 313 -7.43 20.88 10.38
C THR A 313 -8.46 20.11 11.20
N PHE A 314 -8.00 19.26 12.12
CA PHE A 314 -8.88 18.44 12.94
C PHE A 314 -8.95 18.93 14.38
N PRO A 315 -10.14 19.03 14.99
CA PRO A 315 -10.28 19.42 16.39
C PRO A 315 -9.49 18.51 17.34
N ALA A 316 -8.97 19.07 18.42
CA ALA A 316 -8.20 18.32 19.43
C ALA A 316 -9.01 17.20 20.11
N ALA A 317 -10.36 17.30 20.09
CA ALA A 317 -11.26 16.29 20.64
C ALA A 317 -11.40 15.03 19.76
N LEU A 318 -11.00 15.09 18.49
CA LEU A 318 -10.95 13.91 17.63
C LEU A 318 -9.61 13.21 17.88
N GLU A 319 -9.54 12.37 18.90
CA GLU A 319 -8.38 11.52 19.15
C GLU A 319 -8.14 10.61 17.94
N THR A 320 -6.98 10.78 17.34
CA THR A 320 -6.63 9.96 16.19
C THR A 320 -6.16 8.59 16.66
N LYS A 321 -6.82 7.54 16.23
CA LYS A 321 -6.34 6.16 16.42
C LYS A 321 -4.92 6.08 15.83
N HIS A 322 -3.97 5.55 16.59
CA HIS A 322 -2.54 5.50 16.24
C HIS A 322 -1.80 6.86 16.19
N ALA A 323 -2.22 7.84 16.97
CA ALA A 323 -1.46 9.08 17.13
C ALA A 323 -0.02 8.81 17.61
N ILE A 324 0.96 9.48 17.00
CA ILE A 324 2.36 9.41 17.43
C ILE A 324 2.59 10.47 18.50
N SER A 325 2.38 10.09 19.77
CA SER A 325 2.70 10.93 20.91
C SER A 325 3.26 10.06 22.05
N LEU A 326 4.15 10.64 22.86
CA LEU A 326 4.70 9.93 24.02
C LEU A 326 3.62 9.57 25.03
N SER A 327 2.60 10.42 25.19
CA SER A 327 1.45 10.17 26.08
C SER A 327 0.62 8.97 25.59
N ALA A 328 0.26 8.92 24.30
CA ALA A 328 -0.47 7.81 23.73
C ALA A 328 0.31 6.48 23.82
N TYR A 329 1.62 6.51 23.58
CA TYR A 329 2.46 5.32 23.75
C TYR A 329 2.57 4.85 25.19
N ALA A 330 2.68 5.77 26.15
CA ALA A 330 2.69 5.44 27.57
C ALA A 330 1.35 4.85 28.02
N GLU A 331 0.24 5.42 27.60
CA GLU A 331 -1.11 4.90 27.86
C GLU A 331 -1.28 3.49 27.30
N ARG A 332 -0.94 3.25 26.02
CA ARG A 332 -1.01 1.93 25.40
C ARG A 332 -0.08 0.90 26.04
N PHE A 333 1.10 1.32 26.50
CA PHE A 333 2.01 0.47 27.24
C PHE A 333 1.43 0.09 28.61
N ASN A 334 0.93 1.07 29.36
CA ASN A 334 0.36 0.86 30.70
C ASN A 334 -0.96 0.07 30.68
N SER A 335 -1.69 0.08 29.56
CA SER A 335 -2.91 -0.72 29.39
C SER A 335 -2.64 -2.23 29.22
N LYS A 336 -1.38 -2.66 29.13
CA LYS A 336 -0.99 -4.05 28.88
C LYS A 336 -0.28 -4.67 30.08
N ASP A 337 -0.74 -5.82 30.50
CA ASP A 337 -0.03 -6.65 31.44
C ASP A 337 1.22 -7.28 30.82
N LEU A 338 2.20 -7.60 31.64
CA LEU A 338 3.41 -8.29 31.19
C LEU A 338 3.09 -9.60 30.47
N SER A 339 2.02 -10.30 30.88
CA SER A 339 1.54 -11.53 30.23
C SER A 339 1.19 -11.33 28.75
N VAL A 340 0.55 -10.21 28.40
CA VAL A 340 0.21 -9.84 27.01
C VAL A 340 1.47 -9.59 26.19
N MET A 341 2.42 -8.86 26.78
CA MET A 341 3.70 -8.55 26.10
C MET A 341 4.50 -9.82 25.81
N VAL A 342 4.64 -10.70 26.82
CA VAL A 342 5.33 -11.99 26.68
C VAL A 342 4.60 -12.90 25.69
N LEU A 343 3.26 -12.94 25.71
CA LEU A 343 2.46 -13.73 24.78
C LEU A 343 2.65 -13.24 23.33
N ALA A 344 2.63 -11.93 23.10
CA ALA A 344 2.87 -11.34 21.79
C ALA A 344 4.26 -11.71 21.27
N PHE A 345 5.30 -11.58 22.12
CA PHE A 345 6.67 -11.99 21.75
C PHE A 345 6.74 -13.49 21.41
N LYS A 346 6.19 -14.35 22.30
CA LYS A 346 6.16 -15.81 22.08
C LYS A 346 5.47 -16.16 20.77
N LYS A 347 4.30 -15.56 20.51
CA LYS A 347 3.56 -15.80 19.26
C LYS A 347 4.33 -15.32 18.04
N MET A 348 5.01 -14.16 18.09
CA MET A 348 5.86 -13.66 17.01
C MET A 348 7.00 -14.64 16.71
N VAL A 349 7.73 -15.09 17.75
CA VAL A 349 8.82 -16.06 17.58
C VAL A 349 8.30 -17.37 16.99
N LEU A 350 7.18 -17.89 17.51
CA LEU A 350 6.59 -19.13 17.00
C LEU A 350 6.10 -18.98 15.54
N ARG A 351 5.50 -17.85 15.17
CA ARG A 351 5.13 -17.58 13.78
C ARG A 351 6.35 -17.46 12.87
N TRP A 352 7.43 -16.85 13.36
CA TRP A 352 8.67 -16.77 12.59
C TRP A 352 9.34 -18.13 12.41
N LEU A 353 9.28 -19.01 13.41
CA LEU A 353 9.83 -20.38 13.35
C LEU A 353 8.93 -21.35 12.59
N ARG A 354 7.64 -21.05 12.41
CA ARG A 354 6.81 -21.85 11.50
C ARG A 354 7.40 -21.77 10.10
N PRO A 355 7.45 -22.88 9.35
CA PRO A 355 7.92 -22.87 7.98
C PRO A 355 6.94 -22.15 7.03
N ASP A 356 6.21 -21.16 7.57
CA ASP A 356 5.43 -20.25 6.77
C ASP A 356 6.39 -19.47 5.88
N PHE A 357 6.51 -19.98 4.79
CA PHE A 357 6.58 -19.55 3.48
C PHE A 357 7.45 -18.33 3.15
N TYR A 358 7.11 -17.12 3.60
CA TYR A 358 7.77 -15.88 3.16
C TYR A 358 9.20 -15.74 3.72
N GLN A 359 9.38 -16.08 5.00
CA GLN A 359 10.69 -16.00 5.66
C GLN A 359 11.69 -16.99 5.04
N ILE A 360 11.23 -18.23 4.81
CA ILE A 360 12.05 -19.27 4.19
C ILE A 360 12.43 -18.85 2.77
N GLN A 361 11.50 -18.31 2.00
CA GLN A 361 11.77 -17.84 0.64
C GLN A 361 12.80 -16.71 0.62
N ALA A 362 12.63 -15.68 1.46
CA ALA A 362 13.59 -14.59 1.54
C ALA A 362 14.98 -15.07 1.96
N LEU A 363 15.08 -15.97 2.94
CA LEU A 363 16.35 -16.58 3.36
C LEU A 363 16.97 -17.45 2.25
N LEU A 364 16.18 -18.30 1.60
CA LEU A 364 16.63 -19.12 0.49
C LEU A 364 17.11 -18.25 -0.68
N PHE A 365 16.40 -17.16 -0.96
CA PHE A 365 16.81 -16.21 -1.99
C PHE A 365 18.21 -15.63 -1.71
N ILE A 366 18.48 -15.21 -0.46
CA ILE A 366 19.79 -14.73 -0.03
C ILE A 366 20.83 -15.85 -0.12
N ILE A 367 20.55 -17.03 0.43
CA ILE A 367 21.49 -18.16 0.50
C ILE A 367 21.86 -18.63 -0.91
N ILE A 368 20.87 -18.93 -1.74
CA ILE A 368 21.07 -19.40 -3.11
C ILE A 368 21.77 -18.30 -3.93
N GLY A 369 21.35 -17.06 -3.79
CA GLY A 369 21.98 -15.91 -4.44
C GLY A 369 23.44 -15.79 -4.08
N TYR A 370 23.79 -15.82 -2.79
CA TYR A 370 25.16 -15.72 -2.31
C TYR A 370 26.02 -16.93 -2.72
N LEU A 371 25.50 -18.15 -2.64
CA LEU A 371 26.19 -19.36 -3.12
C LEU A 371 26.48 -19.28 -4.61
N THR A 372 25.53 -18.82 -5.41
CA THR A 372 25.71 -18.62 -6.86
C THR A 372 26.81 -17.59 -7.15
N MET A 373 26.87 -16.50 -6.37
CA MET A 373 27.96 -15.52 -6.47
C MET A 373 29.30 -16.13 -6.11
N CYS A 374 29.41 -16.95 -5.05
CA CYS A 374 30.61 -17.64 -4.65
C CYS A 374 31.10 -18.62 -5.73
N LEU A 375 30.20 -19.42 -6.31
CA LEU A 375 30.52 -20.35 -7.39
C LEU A 375 30.98 -19.60 -8.64
N THR A 376 30.35 -18.48 -8.97
CA THR A 376 30.77 -17.61 -10.09
C THR A 376 32.16 -17.04 -9.85
N ALA A 377 32.43 -16.52 -8.66
CA ALA A 377 33.75 -15.95 -8.32
C ALA A 377 34.87 -17.00 -8.23
N ARG A 378 34.55 -18.29 -7.97
CA ARG A 378 35.54 -19.39 -8.09
C ARG A 378 35.94 -19.60 -9.55
N ARG A 379 34.99 -19.48 -10.50
CA ARG A 379 35.23 -19.67 -11.93
C ARG A 379 35.80 -18.43 -12.62
N HIS A 380 35.51 -17.25 -12.09
CA HIS A 380 35.93 -15.95 -12.61
C HIS A 380 36.68 -15.18 -11.52
N PRO A 381 38.04 -15.35 -11.40
CA PRO A 381 38.84 -14.78 -10.32
C PRO A 381 38.69 -13.26 -10.16
N GLN A 382 38.46 -12.54 -11.25
CA GLN A 382 38.20 -11.08 -11.26
C GLN A 382 36.97 -10.67 -10.42
N MET A 383 36.02 -11.60 -10.22
CA MET A 383 34.81 -11.35 -9.42
C MET A 383 35.02 -11.53 -7.91
N ARG A 384 36.15 -12.11 -7.49
CA ARG A 384 36.44 -12.35 -6.06
C ARG A 384 36.48 -11.06 -5.25
N ALA A 385 36.98 -9.98 -5.84
CA ALA A 385 37.02 -8.66 -5.19
C ALA A 385 35.64 -8.13 -4.82
N HIS A 386 34.57 -8.58 -5.50
CA HIS A 386 33.18 -8.13 -5.27
C HIS A 386 32.44 -8.99 -4.26
N LEU A 387 32.96 -10.14 -3.83
CA LEU A 387 32.31 -11.01 -2.84
C LEU A 387 32.24 -10.37 -1.44
N LYS A 388 33.33 -9.71 -1.01
CA LYS A 388 33.36 -9.08 0.32
C LYS A 388 32.31 -7.96 0.45
N PRO A 389 32.22 -7.00 -0.49
CA PRO A 389 31.14 -6.00 -0.46
C PRO A 389 29.74 -6.62 -0.50
N ALA A 390 29.50 -7.65 -1.33
CA ALA A 390 28.22 -8.33 -1.41
C ALA A 390 27.83 -9.01 -0.09
N ARG A 391 28.79 -9.72 0.56
CA ARG A 391 28.55 -10.31 1.89
C ARG A 391 28.19 -9.26 2.93
N GLN A 392 28.89 -8.12 2.93
CA GLN A 392 28.57 -7.02 3.83
C GLN A 392 27.17 -6.45 3.57
N ALA A 393 26.79 -6.32 2.29
CA ALA A 393 25.44 -5.86 1.92
C ALA A 393 24.36 -6.84 2.41
N PHE A 394 24.53 -8.17 2.21
CA PHE A 394 23.58 -9.14 2.75
C PHE A 394 23.48 -9.13 4.27
N LEU A 395 24.62 -8.95 4.97
CA LEU A 395 24.61 -8.81 6.43
C LEU A 395 23.81 -7.56 6.87
N LEU A 396 24.02 -6.43 6.20
CA LEU A 396 23.25 -5.20 6.48
C LEU A 396 21.76 -5.38 6.19
N ILE A 397 21.40 -6.12 5.14
CA ILE A 397 19.99 -6.44 4.82
C ILE A 397 19.37 -7.27 5.94
N LEU A 398 20.08 -8.28 6.45
CA LEU A 398 19.61 -9.10 7.57
C LEU A 398 19.48 -8.28 8.87
N ILE A 399 20.41 -7.37 9.14
CA ILE A 399 20.32 -6.45 10.27
C ILE A 399 19.12 -5.52 10.12
N ALA A 400 18.90 -4.96 8.93
CA ALA A 400 17.74 -4.12 8.66
C ALA A 400 16.42 -4.88 8.90
N TYR A 401 16.34 -6.15 8.48
CA TYR A 401 15.18 -6.98 8.76
C TYR A 401 15.00 -7.27 10.26
N ALA A 402 16.09 -7.55 10.97
CA ALA A 402 16.02 -7.76 12.43
C ALA A 402 15.53 -6.50 13.16
N VAL A 403 15.97 -5.32 12.73
CA VAL A 403 15.47 -4.04 13.26
C VAL A 403 13.98 -3.85 12.92
N TRP A 404 13.56 -4.12 11.68
CA TRP A 404 12.14 -4.08 11.30
C TRP A 404 11.29 -5.01 12.18
N TYR A 405 11.77 -6.23 12.42
CA TYR A 405 11.07 -7.21 13.23
C TYR A 405 10.96 -6.78 14.70
N ALA A 406 12.01 -6.16 15.23
CA ALA A 406 11.99 -5.54 16.56
C ALA A 406 11.02 -4.34 16.63
N MET A 407 10.99 -3.50 15.59
CA MET A 407 10.02 -2.41 15.48
C MET A 407 8.58 -2.92 15.39
N LEU A 408 8.35 -4.02 14.70
CA LEU A 408 7.03 -4.66 14.64
C LEU A 408 6.59 -5.13 16.03
N TYR A 409 7.48 -5.73 16.81
CA TYR A 409 7.18 -6.05 18.20
C TYR A 409 6.88 -4.81 19.03
N ALA A 410 7.69 -3.76 18.89
CA ALA A 410 7.45 -2.48 19.56
C ALA A 410 6.08 -1.87 19.19
N THR A 411 5.62 -2.05 17.96
CA THR A 411 4.28 -1.60 17.53
C THR A 411 3.18 -2.32 18.33
N TYR A 412 3.29 -3.64 18.53
CA TYR A 412 2.33 -4.37 19.37
C TYR A 412 2.34 -3.91 20.81
N ILE A 413 3.49 -3.49 21.33
CA ILE A 413 3.62 -3.07 22.74
C ILE A 413 3.15 -1.64 22.95
N PHE A 414 3.53 -0.72 22.07
CA PHE A 414 3.37 0.72 22.29
C PHE A 414 2.24 1.37 21.50
N SER A 415 1.74 0.75 20.42
CA SER A 415 0.76 1.38 19.54
C SER A 415 -0.60 0.66 19.50
N MET A 416 -0.61 -0.66 19.55
CA MET A 416 -1.83 -1.45 19.40
C MET A 416 -2.56 -1.66 20.73
N GLN A 417 -3.87 -1.96 20.66
CA GLN A 417 -4.68 -2.33 21.82
C GLN A 417 -4.26 -3.70 22.37
N PRO A 418 -4.60 -4.03 23.65
CA PRO A 418 -4.25 -5.33 24.23
C PRO A 418 -4.79 -6.54 23.46
N SER A 419 -6.01 -6.46 22.94
CA SER A 419 -6.63 -7.50 22.10
C SER A 419 -5.88 -7.71 20.78
N GLU A 420 -5.53 -6.63 20.09
CA GLU A 420 -4.75 -6.64 18.86
C GLU A 420 -3.35 -7.23 19.08
N ALA A 421 -2.70 -6.87 20.21
CA ALA A 421 -1.40 -7.41 20.58
C ALA A 421 -1.47 -8.92 20.89
N ARG A 422 -2.52 -9.38 21.60
CA ARG A 422 -2.77 -10.82 21.88
C ARG A 422 -2.99 -11.61 20.59
N GLY A 423 -3.75 -11.04 19.64
CA GLY A 423 -4.08 -11.67 18.37
C GLY A 423 -2.97 -11.58 17.33
N LEU A 424 -1.94 -10.72 17.53
CA LEU A 424 -0.99 -10.29 16.50
C LEU A 424 -1.72 -9.77 15.25
N ALA A 425 -2.57 -8.78 15.44
CA ALA A 425 -3.36 -8.19 14.36
C ALA A 425 -2.45 -7.75 13.19
N ALA A 426 -2.85 -8.09 11.97
CA ALA A 426 -2.15 -7.76 10.72
C ALA A 426 -0.66 -8.21 10.65
N TYR A 427 -0.24 -9.20 11.46
CA TYR A 427 1.17 -9.65 11.51
C TYR A 427 1.71 -10.03 10.14
N ASP A 428 0.99 -10.83 9.36
CA ASP A 428 1.47 -11.33 8.07
C ASP A 428 1.66 -10.19 7.07
N ARG A 429 0.78 -9.18 7.10
CA ARG A 429 0.88 -7.96 6.28
C ARG A 429 2.13 -7.15 6.63
N TYR A 430 2.38 -6.90 7.91
CA TYR A 430 3.53 -6.12 8.34
C TYR A 430 4.86 -6.88 8.18
N ASN A 431 4.86 -8.18 8.50
CA ASN A 431 6.06 -8.99 8.34
C ASN A 431 6.43 -9.15 6.86
N SER A 432 5.45 -9.39 5.97
CA SER A 432 5.69 -9.49 4.53
C SER A 432 6.26 -8.19 3.94
N THR A 433 5.91 -7.03 4.50
CA THR A 433 6.52 -5.74 4.12
C THR A 433 8.03 -5.75 4.34
N GLY A 434 8.49 -6.17 5.52
CA GLY A 434 9.94 -6.28 5.80
C GLY A 434 10.64 -7.31 4.92
N LEU A 435 10.00 -8.46 4.67
CA LEU A 435 10.55 -9.51 3.82
C LEU A 435 10.67 -9.06 2.36
N LEU A 436 9.70 -8.33 1.86
CA LEU A 436 9.73 -7.75 0.53
C LEU A 436 10.87 -6.74 0.35
N LEU A 437 11.18 -5.96 1.41
CA LEU A 437 12.37 -5.11 1.41
C LEU A 437 13.64 -5.94 1.29
N VAL A 438 13.75 -7.04 2.05
CA VAL A 438 14.88 -7.98 2.00
C VAL A 438 15.06 -8.53 0.59
N GLU A 439 13.99 -8.98 -0.04
CA GLU A 439 14.00 -9.52 -1.41
C GLU A 439 14.43 -8.46 -2.43
N GLY A 440 13.86 -7.24 -2.36
CA GLY A 440 14.20 -6.13 -3.24
C GLY A 440 15.66 -5.70 -3.13
N LEU A 441 16.15 -5.52 -1.90
CA LEU A 441 17.56 -5.16 -1.64
C LEU A 441 18.53 -6.28 -2.09
N SER A 442 18.17 -7.54 -1.84
CA SER A 442 18.97 -8.69 -2.27
C SER A 442 19.03 -8.80 -3.79
N LEU A 443 17.92 -8.51 -4.48
CA LEU A 443 17.87 -8.46 -5.94
C LEU A 443 18.84 -7.39 -6.49
N ILE A 444 18.89 -6.21 -5.86
CA ILE A 444 19.83 -5.14 -6.26
C ILE A 444 21.28 -5.65 -6.14
N VAL A 445 21.63 -6.30 -5.03
CA VAL A 445 22.99 -6.83 -4.81
C VAL A 445 23.33 -7.88 -5.88
N LEU A 446 22.41 -8.78 -6.18
CA LEU A 446 22.59 -9.82 -7.19
C LEU A 446 22.76 -9.23 -8.59
N VAL A 447 21.88 -8.31 -8.98
CA VAL A 447 21.95 -7.67 -10.30
C VAL A 447 23.23 -6.84 -10.45
N ASP A 448 23.62 -6.06 -9.43
CA ASP A 448 24.88 -5.29 -9.48
C ASP A 448 26.10 -6.20 -9.57
N PHE A 449 26.08 -7.37 -8.94
CA PHE A 449 27.17 -8.35 -9.04
C PHE A 449 27.24 -8.99 -10.42
N PHE A 450 26.12 -9.54 -10.93
CA PHE A 450 26.11 -10.33 -12.16
C PHE A 450 26.07 -9.50 -13.45
N ALA A 451 25.59 -8.26 -13.41
CA ALA A 451 25.51 -7.39 -14.58
C ALA A 451 26.82 -6.65 -14.91
N ARG A 452 27.91 -6.92 -14.16
CA ARG A 452 29.23 -6.31 -14.42
C ARG A 452 29.86 -6.86 -15.69
N ASP A 453 30.58 -5.98 -16.40
CA ASP A 453 31.29 -6.33 -17.61
C ASP A 453 32.35 -7.43 -17.35
N GLY A 454 32.53 -8.32 -18.32
CA GLY A 454 33.51 -9.42 -18.26
C GLY A 454 32.96 -10.76 -17.79
N LEU A 455 31.68 -10.87 -17.48
CA LEU A 455 31.03 -12.16 -17.28
C LEU A 455 30.35 -12.59 -18.60
N GLU A 456 30.97 -13.54 -19.29
CA GLU A 456 30.26 -14.37 -20.28
C GLU A 456 29.62 -15.55 -19.52
N PRO A 457 28.30 -15.52 -19.25
CA PRO A 457 27.67 -16.61 -18.51
C PRO A 457 27.61 -17.85 -19.40
N ARG A 458 28.22 -18.96 -18.96
CA ARG A 458 28.03 -20.28 -19.59
C ARG A 458 26.58 -20.77 -19.54
N VAL A 459 25.83 -20.31 -18.54
CA VAL A 459 24.39 -20.56 -18.42
C VAL A 459 23.69 -19.23 -18.73
N GLN A 460 22.76 -19.24 -19.68
CA GLN A 460 22.00 -18.05 -20.02
C GLN A 460 21.22 -17.58 -18.77
N PRO A 461 21.28 -16.28 -18.41
CA PRO A 461 20.56 -15.74 -17.26
C PRO A 461 19.05 -16.03 -17.29
N THR A 462 18.47 -16.15 -18.50
CA THR A 462 17.09 -16.58 -18.74
C THR A 462 16.79 -17.98 -18.20
N VAL A 463 17.72 -18.93 -18.30
CA VAL A 463 17.56 -20.29 -17.76
C VAL A 463 17.63 -20.27 -16.23
N LEU A 464 18.59 -19.53 -15.65
CA LEU A 464 18.69 -19.36 -14.20
C LEU A 464 17.42 -18.72 -13.62
N CYS A 465 16.84 -17.75 -14.32
CA CYS A 465 15.60 -17.14 -13.91
C CYS A 465 14.40 -18.06 -14.10
N ALA A 466 14.32 -18.79 -15.21
CA ALA A 466 13.25 -19.77 -15.38
C ALA A 466 13.29 -20.83 -14.27
N VAL A 467 14.49 -21.30 -13.89
CA VAL A 467 14.68 -22.23 -12.77
C VAL A 467 14.32 -21.60 -11.42
N ALA A 468 14.74 -20.37 -11.17
CA ALA A 468 14.40 -19.65 -9.95
C ALA A 468 12.89 -19.38 -9.86
N ILE A 469 12.27 -18.99 -10.97
CA ILE A 469 10.82 -18.82 -11.10
C ILE A 469 10.10 -20.14 -10.85
N ALA A 470 10.50 -21.21 -11.52
CA ALA A 470 9.93 -22.52 -11.32
C ALA A 470 10.08 -23.01 -9.86
N ALA A 471 11.24 -22.81 -9.25
CA ALA A 471 11.49 -23.16 -7.86
C ALA A 471 10.61 -22.35 -6.89
N ILE A 472 10.43 -21.04 -7.12
CA ILE A 472 9.54 -20.20 -6.34
C ILE A 472 8.08 -20.61 -6.54
N LEU A 473 7.64 -20.86 -7.77
CA LEU A 473 6.28 -21.30 -8.06
C LEU A 473 6.00 -22.68 -7.45
N LEU A 474 6.91 -23.64 -7.60
CA LEU A 474 6.74 -25.00 -7.07
C LEU A 474 6.74 -25.02 -5.54
N THR A 475 7.66 -24.28 -4.89
CA THR A 475 7.70 -24.16 -3.43
C THR A 475 6.42 -23.48 -2.93
N SER A 476 5.93 -22.50 -3.64
CA SER A 476 4.73 -21.75 -3.30
C SER A 476 3.47 -22.61 -3.45
N ALA A 477 3.34 -23.32 -4.57
CA ALA A 477 2.20 -24.24 -4.80
C ALA A 477 2.16 -25.37 -3.76
N TRP A 478 3.30 -25.78 -3.23
CA TRP A 478 3.39 -26.86 -2.25
C TRP A 478 3.03 -26.41 -0.82
N VAL A 479 3.36 -25.18 -0.44
CA VAL A 479 3.18 -24.68 0.93
C VAL A 479 1.82 -24.00 1.13
N LYS A 480 1.30 -23.30 0.11
CA LYS A 480 -0.02 -22.66 0.14
C LYS A 480 -0.72 -22.76 -1.24
N PRO A 481 -1.27 -23.89 -1.57
CA PRO A 481 -1.93 -24.09 -2.87
C PRO A 481 -3.07 -23.09 -3.12
N GLY A 482 -3.74 -22.56 -2.08
CA GLY A 482 -4.84 -21.61 -2.20
C GLY A 482 -4.48 -20.21 -2.70
N GLU A 483 -3.23 -19.73 -2.53
CA GLU A 483 -2.90 -18.35 -2.95
C GLU A 483 -2.65 -18.18 -4.45
N TYR A 484 -2.19 -19.22 -5.14
CA TYR A 484 -2.02 -19.20 -6.62
C TYR A 484 -3.33 -19.41 -7.36
N HIS A 485 -4.29 -20.07 -6.73
CA HIS A 485 -5.62 -20.27 -7.26
C HIS A 485 -6.35 -18.94 -7.49
N TYR A 486 -5.99 -17.89 -6.75
CA TYR A 486 -6.67 -16.60 -6.78
C TYR A 486 -6.68 -15.92 -8.15
N TRP A 487 -5.61 -16.10 -8.96
CA TRP A 487 -5.57 -15.55 -10.32
C TRP A 487 -6.28 -16.42 -11.37
N PHE A 488 -6.36 -17.72 -11.13
CA PHE A 488 -6.78 -18.69 -12.13
C PHE A 488 -8.06 -19.46 -11.75
N TYR A 489 -8.55 -19.34 -10.51
CA TYR A 489 -9.69 -20.10 -10.05
C TYR A 489 -10.98 -19.28 -10.05
N PRO A 490 -12.02 -19.78 -10.77
CA PRO A 490 -13.34 -19.14 -10.86
C PRO A 490 -14.05 -19.03 -9.50
N GLU A 491 -13.88 -20.00 -8.61
CA GLU A 491 -14.60 -20.07 -7.33
C GLU A 491 -14.30 -18.90 -6.36
N LEU A 492 -13.05 -18.45 -6.30
CA LEU A 492 -12.71 -17.28 -5.49
C LEU A 492 -13.20 -15.97 -6.13
N THR A 493 -13.23 -15.95 -7.47
CA THR A 493 -13.84 -14.85 -8.21
C THR A 493 -15.36 -14.85 -8.00
N GLN A 494 -16.00 -16.00 -7.91
CA GLN A 494 -17.43 -16.11 -7.69
C GLN A 494 -17.83 -15.67 -6.28
N ARG A 495 -17.15 -16.10 -5.21
CA ARG A 495 -17.39 -15.61 -3.84
C ARG A 495 -17.20 -14.11 -3.70
N ARG A 496 -16.30 -13.55 -4.48
CA ARG A 496 -16.08 -12.11 -4.53
C ARG A 496 -17.19 -11.40 -5.28
N LEU A 497 -17.69 -11.95 -6.40
CA LEU A 497 -18.86 -11.43 -7.11
C LEU A 497 -20.10 -11.50 -6.21
N GLU A 498 -20.31 -12.58 -5.50
CA GLU A 498 -21.41 -12.72 -4.53
C GLU A 498 -21.35 -11.63 -3.44
N ARG A 499 -20.16 -11.31 -2.91
CA ARG A 499 -19.99 -10.19 -1.99
C ARG A 499 -20.24 -8.82 -2.66
N CYS A 500 -19.82 -8.68 -3.92
CA CYS A 500 -20.06 -7.48 -4.70
C CYS A 500 -21.53 -7.31 -5.04
N ASP A 501 -22.23 -8.39 -5.35
CA ASP A 501 -23.66 -8.39 -5.62
C ASP A 501 -24.46 -8.00 -4.36
N PHE A 502 -24.14 -8.56 -3.22
CA PHE A 502 -24.76 -8.19 -1.95
C PHE A 502 -24.54 -6.70 -1.63
N ARG A 503 -23.32 -6.21 -1.79
CA ARG A 503 -23.01 -4.80 -1.61
C ARG A 503 -23.77 -3.91 -2.58
N GLN A 504 -23.83 -4.27 -3.86
CA GLN A 504 -24.54 -3.50 -4.88
C GLN A 504 -26.04 -3.45 -4.58
N THR A 505 -26.62 -4.59 -4.19
CA THR A 505 -28.05 -4.65 -3.80
C THR A 505 -28.34 -3.75 -2.61
N THR A 506 -27.48 -3.79 -1.59
CA THR A 506 -27.62 -2.90 -0.42
C THR A 506 -27.49 -1.43 -0.80
N PHE A 507 -26.55 -1.10 -1.67
CA PHE A 507 -26.33 0.26 -2.14
C PHE A 507 -27.50 0.78 -2.99
N ASP A 508 -27.97 0.01 -3.95
CA ASP A 508 -29.10 0.37 -4.81
C ASP A 508 -30.36 0.62 -3.96
N PHE A 509 -30.59 -0.24 -2.97
CA PHE A 509 -31.68 -0.10 -2.02
C PHE A 509 -31.57 1.20 -1.17
N MET A 510 -30.38 1.52 -0.67
CA MET A 510 -30.15 2.75 0.11
C MET A 510 -30.36 4.00 -0.73
N GLN A 511 -30.01 3.95 -2.02
CA GLN A 511 -30.30 5.06 -2.95
C GLN A 511 -31.79 5.19 -3.28
N GLU A 512 -32.47 4.07 -3.52
CA GLU A 512 -33.92 4.06 -3.83
C GLU A 512 -34.77 4.53 -2.65
N SER A 513 -34.29 4.30 -1.44
CA SER A 513 -34.97 4.71 -0.20
C SER A 513 -34.78 6.20 0.17
N GLU A 514 -34.12 6.99 -0.68
CA GLU A 514 -33.84 8.42 -0.48
C GLU A 514 -33.28 8.76 0.92
N MET A 515 -32.44 7.91 1.47
CA MET A 515 -31.87 8.07 2.82
C MET A 515 -30.96 9.31 2.89
N PRO A 516 -31.03 10.12 3.96
CA PRO A 516 -30.14 11.26 4.13
C PRO A 516 -28.68 10.83 4.18
N ALA A 517 -27.83 11.44 3.37
CA ALA A 517 -26.40 11.08 3.28
C ALA A 517 -25.62 11.29 4.59
N ASP A 518 -26.15 12.08 5.53
CA ASP A 518 -25.55 12.45 6.82
C ASP A 518 -26.38 11.98 8.02
N GLY A 519 -27.35 11.09 7.80
CA GLY A 519 -28.23 10.55 8.84
C GLY A 519 -27.54 9.61 9.82
N CYS A 520 -28.17 9.41 10.96
CA CYS A 520 -27.83 8.43 11.98
C CYS A 520 -28.64 7.15 11.75
N TYR A 521 -27.98 5.99 11.63
CA TYR A 521 -28.67 4.75 11.32
C TYR A 521 -28.34 3.64 12.30
N LEU A 522 -29.37 2.89 12.73
CA LEU A 522 -29.21 1.62 13.39
C LEU A 522 -29.27 0.51 12.33
N VAL A 523 -28.21 -0.27 12.22
CA VAL A 523 -28.11 -1.40 11.30
C VAL A 523 -28.25 -2.70 12.10
N CYS A 524 -29.34 -3.39 11.89
CA CYS A 524 -29.64 -4.68 12.53
C CYS A 524 -29.16 -5.83 11.63
N ALA A 525 -28.47 -6.77 12.21
CA ALA A 525 -27.95 -7.95 11.55
C ALA A 525 -28.50 -9.21 12.23
N GLY A 526 -28.86 -10.20 11.40
CA GLY A 526 -29.49 -11.44 11.87
C GLY A 526 -28.58 -12.37 12.66
N ASN A 527 -29.09 -13.55 12.93
CA ASN A 527 -28.41 -14.59 13.68
C ASN A 527 -27.26 -15.22 12.88
N THR A 528 -26.03 -14.91 13.20
CA THR A 528 -24.86 -15.48 12.53
C THR A 528 -23.81 -15.97 13.52
N SER A 529 -22.91 -16.83 13.03
CA SER A 529 -21.71 -17.14 13.79
C SER A 529 -20.80 -15.91 13.95
N LYS A 530 -20.03 -15.86 15.04
CA LYS A 530 -19.11 -14.77 15.34
C LYS A 530 -18.15 -14.42 14.20
N ASP A 531 -17.72 -15.42 13.44
CA ASP A 531 -16.85 -15.25 12.27
C ASP A 531 -17.61 -14.73 11.05
N THR A 532 -18.82 -15.20 10.81
CA THR A 532 -19.69 -14.72 9.72
C THR A 532 -20.14 -13.29 9.99
N PHE A 533 -20.53 -12.97 11.23
CA PHE A 533 -20.88 -11.61 11.62
C PHE A 533 -19.73 -10.63 11.37
N ARG A 534 -18.50 -11.00 11.78
CA ARG A 534 -17.35 -10.15 11.55
C ARG A 534 -17.04 -9.93 10.07
N ASP A 535 -17.19 -10.98 9.26
CA ASP A 535 -16.76 -10.95 7.85
C ASP A 535 -17.85 -10.43 6.90
N VAL A 536 -19.11 -10.71 7.14
CA VAL A 536 -20.24 -10.30 6.29
C VAL A 536 -20.83 -8.98 6.76
N TYR A 537 -21.24 -8.89 8.01
CA TYR A 537 -21.92 -7.69 8.52
C TYR A 537 -20.96 -6.55 8.85
N GLY A 538 -19.75 -6.88 9.27
CA GLY A 538 -18.70 -5.86 9.35
C GLY A 538 -18.42 -5.23 7.99
N GLN A 539 -18.50 -6.02 6.92
CA GLN A 539 -18.31 -5.54 5.55
C GLN A 539 -19.51 -4.70 5.09
N ALA A 540 -20.74 -5.19 5.25
CA ALA A 540 -21.96 -4.43 4.91
C ALA A 540 -22.05 -3.11 5.67
N PHE A 541 -21.65 -3.11 6.95
CA PHE A 541 -21.57 -1.89 7.74
C PHE A 541 -20.54 -0.90 7.21
N PHE A 542 -19.35 -1.36 6.82
CA PHE A 542 -18.36 -0.49 6.20
C PHE A 542 -18.84 0.04 4.85
N ASP A 543 -19.53 -0.79 4.09
CA ASP A 543 -20.12 -0.39 2.81
C ASP A 543 -21.21 0.67 3.02
N ALA A 544 -22.10 0.47 3.99
CA ALA A 544 -23.13 1.43 4.35
C ALA A 544 -22.52 2.77 4.79
N LYS A 545 -21.55 2.74 5.70
CA LYS A 545 -20.82 3.94 6.13
C LYS A 545 -20.13 4.65 4.97
N PHE A 546 -19.56 3.90 4.05
CA PHE A 546 -18.87 4.45 2.89
C PHE A 546 -19.82 5.08 1.91
N GLU A 547 -20.93 4.42 1.58
CA GLU A 547 -21.90 4.89 0.58
C GLU A 547 -22.79 6.02 1.10
N LEU A 548 -23.21 5.96 2.35
CA LEU A 548 -24.06 6.99 2.97
C LEU A 548 -23.29 8.22 3.45
N HIS A 549 -21.94 8.21 3.42
CA HIS A 549 -21.13 9.24 4.09
C HIS A 549 -21.51 9.46 5.58
N SER A 550 -22.30 8.53 6.16
CA SER A 550 -22.79 8.64 7.51
C SER A 550 -21.69 8.34 8.51
N ARG A 551 -21.73 9.08 9.63
CA ARG A 551 -20.82 8.89 10.77
C ARG A 551 -21.30 7.92 11.77
N ASP A 552 -22.57 8.06 11.98
CA ASP A 552 -23.20 7.62 13.21
C ASP A 552 -24.06 6.40 12.89
N ILE A 553 -23.38 5.36 12.38
CA ILE A 553 -23.97 4.05 12.21
C ILE A 553 -23.68 3.24 13.46
N THR A 554 -24.75 2.85 14.13
CA THR A 554 -24.75 1.90 15.24
C THR A 554 -25.13 0.52 14.70
N ILE A 555 -24.44 -0.51 15.12
CA ILE A 555 -24.78 -1.90 14.79
C ILE A 555 -25.43 -2.54 16.00
N ALA A 556 -26.49 -3.30 15.75
CA ALA A 556 -27.05 -4.25 16.68
C ALA A 556 -27.22 -5.61 16.00
N GLY A 557 -26.83 -6.70 16.66
CA GLY A 557 -26.99 -8.03 16.09
C GLY A 557 -26.88 -9.13 17.11
N ARG A 558 -27.57 -10.26 16.85
CA ARG A 558 -27.54 -11.47 17.67
C ARG A 558 -26.45 -12.40 17.15
N ILE A 559 -25.69 -12.97 18.06
CA ILE A 559 -24.64 -13.94 17.78
C ILE A 559 -24.94 -15.20 18.57
N THR A 560 -25.14 -16.33 17.89
CA THR A 560 -25.27 -17.63 18.55
C THR A 560 -23.87 -18.22 18.67
N GLU A 561 -23.43 -18.46 19.90
CA GLU A 561 -22.16 -19.15 20.18
C GLU A 561 -22.32 -20.68 20.06
N GLU A 562 -21.20 -21.41 19.90
CA GLU A 562 -21.21 -22.87 19.71
C GLU A 562 -21.84 -23.63 20.89
N ASP A 563 -21.89 -23.03 22.08
CA ASP A 563 -22.53 -23.56 23.29
C ASP A 563 -24.04 -23.26 23.39
N GLY A 564 -24.61 -22.58 22.37
CA GLY A 564 -26.03 -22.24 22.33
C GLY A 564 -26.43 -21.04 23.20
N VAL A 565 -25.45 -20.30 23.72
CA VAL A 565 -25.70 -19.04 24.44
C VAL A 565 -25.72 -17.91 23.46
N ASP A 566 -26.83 -17.15 23.45
CA ASP A 566 -26.93 -15.95 22.63
C ASP A 566 -26.14 -14.80 23.25
N SER A 567 -25.30 -14.18 22.49
CA SER A 567 -24.70 -12.88 22.80
C SER A 567 -25.10 -11.87 21.74
N TYR A 568 -25.08 -10.60 22.11
CA TYR A 568 -25.43 -9.52 21.18
C TYR A 568 -24.23 -8.58 21.00
N LEU A 569 -24.11 -8.04 19.82
CA LEU A 569 -23.20 -6.95 19.54
C LEU A 569 -24.02 -5.65 19.52
N TYR A 570 -23.52 -4.61 20.17
CA TYR A 570 -24.09 -3.27 20.11
C TYR A 570 -22.97 -2.22 20.11
N GLY A 571 -23.14 -1.16 19.35
CA GLY A 571 -22.28 0.01 19.38
C GLY A 571 -21.83 0.49 18.01
N THR A 572 -21.06 1.56 18.01
CA THR A 572 -20.46 2.12 16.80
C THR A 572 -19.27 1.28 16.35
N LEU A 573 -18.72 1.58 15.17
CA LEU A 573 -17.54 0.89 14.62
C LEU A 573 -16.34 0.89 15.57
N ASP A 574 -16.14 1.99 16.27
CA ASP A 574 -14.97 2.21 17.13
C ASP A 574 -15.21 1.79 18.59
N GLU A 575 -16.45 1.73 19.02
CA GLU A 575 -16.87 1.47 20.41
C GLU A 575 -17.89 0.32 20.53
N LYS A 576 -17.79 -0.67 19.67
CA LYS A 576 -18.65 -1.86 19.75
C LYS A 576 -18.27 -2.76 20.91
N GLN A 577 -19.27 -3.27 21.60
CA GLN A 577 -19.12 -4.20 22.71
C GLN A 577 -20.10 -5.36 22.61
N TYR A 578 -19.70 -6.50 23.17
CA TYR A 578 -20.61 -7.62 23.36
C TYR A 578 -21.43 -7.37 24.61
N VAL A 579 -22.75 -7.43 24.46
CA VAL A 579 -23.71 -7.20 25.54
C VAL A 579 -24.63 -8.41 25.69
N GLU A 580 -25.16 -8.64 26.89
CA GLU A 580 -26.13 -9.69 27.10
C GLU A 580 -27.51 -9.32 26.53
N ASP A 581 -27.86 -8.04 26.57
CA ASP A 581 -29.12 -7.51 26.05
C ASP A 581 -28.89 -6.10 25.47
N PRO A 582 -29.05 -5.89 24.14
CA PRO A 582 -28.87 -4.59 23.51
C PRO A 582 -30.13 -3.73 23.53
N PHE A 583 -31.29 -4.30 23.81
CA PHE A 583 -32.59 -3.62 23.60
C PHE A 583 -32.80 -2.43 24.53
N PRO A 584 -32.36 -2.43 25.79
CA PRO A 584 -32.39 -1.22 26.62
C PRO A 584 -31.54 -0.08 26.06
N LEU A 585 -30.37 -0.42 25.47
CA LEU A 585 -29.47 0.56 24.86
C LEU A 585 -30.07 1.10 23.56
N ILE A 586 -30.70 0.23 22.75
CA ILE A 586 -31.41 0.64 21.54
C ILE A 586 -32.56 1.60 21.91
N ALA A 587 -33.31 1.28 22.97
CA ALA A 587 -34.40 2.12 23.43
C ALA A 587 -33.94 3.51 23.90
N GLU A 588 -32.79 3.57 24.57
CA GLU A 588 -32.18 4.83 25.04
C GLU A 588 -31.70 5.69 23.86
N ASP A 589 -31.12 5.06 22.84
CA ASP A 589 -30.55 5.75 21.67
C ASP A 589 -31.58 5.95 20.53
N LEU A 590 -32.78 5.42 20.65
CA LEU A 590 -33.75 5.32 19.57
C LEU A 590 -34.05 6.68 18.89
N GLU A 591 -34.23 7.75 19.67
CA GLU A 591 -34.47 9.09 19.16
C GLU A 591 -33.29 9.70 18.39
N SER A 592 -32.11 9.09 18.50
CA SER A 592 -30.93 9.55 17.77
C SER A 592 -30.82 8.99 16.35
N PHE A 593 -31.64 7.99 16.01
CA PHE A 593 -31.60 7.36 14.69
C PHE A 593 -32.64 7.96 13.73
N ASP A 594 -32.20 8.22 12.50
CA ASP A 594 -33.12 8.66 11.42
C ASP A 594 -33.85 7.46 10.81
N ALA A 595 -33.25 6.26 10.83
CA ALA A 595 -33.91 5.03 10.40
C ALA A 595 -33.20 3.78 10.98
N ILE A 596 -33.91 2.65 10.96
CA ILE A 596 -33.42 1.33 11.32
C ILE A 596 -33.37 0.47 10.07
N ILE A 597 -32.20 -0.04 9.73
CA ILE A 597 -31.97 -0.91 8.57
C ILE A 597 -31.82 -2.34 9.06
N VAL A 598 -32.73 -3.21 8.67
CA VAL A 598 -32.68 -4.64 8.98
C VAL A 598 -32.08 -5.38 7.80
N LEU A 599 -30.77 -5.71 7.84
CA LEU A 599 -30.07 -6.37 6.74
C LEU A 599 -30.46 -7.85 6.58
N GLU A 600 -30.82 -8.50 7.67
CA GLU A 600 -31.23 -9.91 7.67
C GLU A 600 -32.24 -10.13 8.77
N GLU A 601 -33.35 -10.80 8.45
CA GLU A 601 -34.39 -11.13 9.41
C GLU A 601 -33.92 -12.18 10.42
N ASP A 602 -34.02 -11.88 11.70
CA ASP A 602 -33.87 -12.81 12.80
C ASP A 602 -35.15 -12.76 13.67
N PRO A 603 -36.02 -13.76 13.61
CA PRO A 603 -37.30 -13.72 14.31
C PRO A 603 -37.18 -13.43 15.82
N VAL A 604 -36.09 -13.87 16.46
CA VAL A 604 -35.86 -13.64 17.90
C VAL A 604 -35.44 -12.19 18.16
N PHE A 605 -34.57 -11.66 17.32
CA PHE A 605 -34.14 -10.25 17.42
C PHE A 605 -35.26 -9.31 17.02
N ASP A 606 -35.96 -9.61 15.92
CA ASP A 606 -37.02 -8.80 15.35
C ASP A 606 -38.24 -8.68 16.28
N GLU A 607 -38.62 -9.78 16.97
CA GLU A 607 -39.69 -9.76 17.97
C GLU A 607 -39.36 -8.81 19.14
N LYS A 608 -38.12 -8.85 19.64
CA LYS A 608 -37.69 -7.95 20.72
C LYS A 608 -37.53 -6.52 20.25
N LEU A 609 -37.02 -6.30 19.03
CA LEU A 609 -36.92 -4.97 18.42
C LEU A 609 -38.29 -4.37 18.23
N ALA A 610 -39.25 -5.15 17.74
CA ALA A 610 -40.64 -4.70 17.58
C ALA A 610 -41.27 -4.31 18.92
N ALA A 611 -40.96 -5.00 20.01
CA ALA A 611 -41.41 -4.61 21.35
C ALA A 611 -40.83 -3.26 21.79
N VAL A 612 -39.54 -3.01 21.56
CA VAL A 612 -38.92 -1.70 21.83
C VAL A 612 -39.61 -0.58 21.04
N LEU A 613 -39.86 -0.83 19.76
CA LEU A 613 -40.53 0.15 18.88
C LEU A 613 -41.99 0.43 19.28
N ALA A 614 -42.70 -0.58 19.78
CA ALA A 614 -44.07 -0.42 20.24
C ALA A 614 -44.19 0.45 21.49
N ASP A 615 -43.22 0.41 22.38
CA ASP A 615 -43.17 1.22 23.59
C ASP A 615 -42.79 2.69 23.32
N HIS A 616 -42.15 2.96 22.17
CA HIS A 616 -41.73 4.27 21.73
C HIS A 616 -42.64 4.69 20.55
N ALA A 617 -43.77 5.32 20.83
CA ALA A 617 -44.77 5.72 19.84
C ALA A 617 -44.27 6.82 18.87
N GLY A 618 -43.49 6.43 17.89
CA GLY A 618 -43.03 7.24 16.76
C GLY A 618 -42.91 6.34 15.51
N ASP A 619 -43.28 6.88 14.35
CA ASP A 619 -43.07 6.21 13.06
C ASP A 619 -41.60 6.22 12.71
N PHE A 620 -40.86 5.25 13.26
CA PHE A 620 -39.51 5.01 12.78
C PHE A 620 -39.57 4.26 11.45
N PRO A 621 -38.95 4.74 10.39
CA PRO A 621 -38.89 4.02 9.15
C PRO A 621 -38.02 2.77 9.36
N LEU A 622 -38.66 1.60 9.35
CA LEU A 622 -38.03 0.30 9.25
C LEU A 622 -37.79 0.00 7.78
N ILE A 623 -36.55 -0.24 7.45
CA ILE A 623 -36.10 -0.45 6.08
C ILE A 623 -35.58 -1.86 5.96
N TYR A 624 -36.26 -2.69 5.18
CA TYR A 624 -35.86 -4.04 4.82
C TYR A 624 -35.27 -4.02 3.41
N PRO A 625 -34.01 -4.40 3.21
CA PRO A 625 -33.39 -4.50 1.89
C PRO A 625 -34.02 -5.57 1.00
#